data_f42db5d15b3303aed56ec64737db1d68
#
_entry.id   f42db5d15b3303aed56ec64737db1d68
#
_cell.length_a   1.000
_cell.length_b   1.000
_cell.length_c   1.000
_cell.angle_alpha   90.00
_cell.angle_beta   90.00
_cell.angle_gamma   90.00
#
_symmetry.space_group_name_H-M   'P 1'
#
loop_
_entity.id
_entity.type
_entity.pdbx_description
1 polymer ?
#
loop_
_entity_poly.entity_id
_entity_poly.type
_entity_poly.pdbx_seq_one_letter_code
_entity_poly.pdbx_strand_id
1 'polypeptide(L)'
;IVRDIINFVNDSGWLSGPGRGSAAGCLISYLIGITKIDPIEYDLLFERFYNAGRNTGGHVSLPDIDIDVPGKKRDEIIDYLKNKYGKDNVSQMLTFGRLQGRSALKEVLRINEACSFGEMNVISKCIPNEADVSDQLQAMDEEDRSIIRFALINNSEELRDYCFVNDAGYLEGDYADYFEQAISLEGTFKTQGKHAAGVVISL
;
A
#
# COMPACT_ATOMS: atom_id res chain seq x y z
N ILE A 1 -16.11 19.53 -3.56
CA ILE A 1 -14.77 19.37 -2.96
C ILE A 1 -13.71 19.33 -4.06
N VAL A 2 -13.68 18.32 -4.98
CA VAL A 2 -12.62 18.18 -5.99
C VAL A 2 -12.47 19.41 -6.88
N ARG A 3 -13.60 19.90 -7.46
CA ARG A 3 -13.61 21.15 -8.24
C ARG A 3 -13.07 22.35 -7.45
N ASP A 4 -13.39 22.41 -6.17
CA ASP A 4 -12.96 23.48 -5.29
C ASP A 4 -11.44 23.49 -5.07
N ILE A 5 -10.85 22.32 -4.90
CA ILE A 5 -9.39 22.17 -4.81
C ILE A 5 -8.72 22.65 -6.10
N ILE A 6 -9.26 22.26 -7.26
CA ILE A 6 -8.70 22.65 -8.56
C ILE A 6 -8.82 24.17 -8.77
N ASN A 7 -9.96 24.76 -8.41
CA ASN A 7 -10.14 26.20 -8.47
C ASN A 7 -9.13 26.93 -7.57
N PHE A 8 -8.97 26.49 -6.31
CA PHE A 8 -7.98 27.05 -5.40
C PHE A 8 -6.56 26.98 -5.98
N VAL A 9 -6.18 25.86 -6.58
CA VAL A 9 -4.86 25.68 -7.21
C VAL A 9 -4.68 26.66 -8.37
N ASN A 10 -5.68 26.76 -9.26
CA ASN A 10 -5.61 27.65 -10.43
C ASN A 10 -5.66 29.13 -10.04
N ASP A 11 -6.52 29.51 -9.09
CA ASP A 11 -6.66 30.88 -8.60
C ASP A 11 -5.40 31.37 -7.86
N SER A 12 -4.65 30.42 -7.27
CA SER A 12 -3.34 30.69 -6.67
C SER A 12 -2.22 30.85 -7.71
N GLY A 13 -2.53 30.76 -9.01
CA GLY A 13 -1.55 30.84 -10.10
C GLY A 13 -0.70 29.57 -10.26
N TRP A 14 -1.14 28.47 -9.68
CA TRP A 14 -0.46 27.17 -9.83
C TRP A 14 -1.12 26.35 -10.93
N LEU A 15 -0.36 25.37 -11.45
CA LEU A 15 -0.88 24.48 -12.48
C LEU A 15 -1.51 23.24 -11.85
N SER A 16 -2.78 22.97 -12.17
CA SER A 16 -3.39 21.67 -11.98
C SER A 16 -3.19 20.80 -13.22
N GLY A 17 -3.10 19.48 -13.03
CA GLY A 17 -3.06 18.52 -14.14
C GLY A 17 -4.33 18.62 -15.01
N PRO A 18 -4.25 18.15 -16.27
CA PRO A 18 -5.39 18.18 -17.21
C PRO A 18 -6.47 17.14 -16.87
N GLY A 19 -6.20 16.24 -15.95
CA GLY A 19 -6.99 15.08 -15.63
C GLY A 19 -6.24 13.78 -15.97
N ARG A 20 -6.50 12.73 -15.23
CA ARG A 20 -5.90 11.41 -15.43
C ARG A 20 -6.86 10.30 -15.06
N GLY A 21 -6.46 9.06 -15.43
CA GLY A 21 -7.26 7.89 -15.13
C GLY A 21 -8.63 7.91 -15.81
N SER A 22 -9.60 7.30 -15.16
CA SER A 22 -10.96 7.16 -15.69
C SER A 22 -11.76 8.46 -15.67
N ALA A 23 -11.41 9.42 -14.82
CA ALA A 23 -12.12 10.70 -14.70
C ALA A 23 -12.10 11.54 -15.98
N ALA A 24 -11.09 11.36 -16.85
CA ALA A 24 -11.03 12.00 -18.15
C ALA A 24 -12.18 11.59 -19.10
N GLY A 25 -12.78 10.42 -18.93
CA GLY A 25 -13.96 9.96 -19.70
C GLY A 25 -15.29 10.56 -19.25
N CYS A 26 -15.30 11.39 -18.21
CA CYS A 26 -16.54 11.94 -17.68
C CYS A 26 -16.79 13.37 -18.17
N LEU A 27 -17.80 13.54 -19.04
CA LEU A 27 -18.19 14.86 -19.58
C LEU A 27 -18.56 15.85 -18.47
N ILE A 28 -19.22 15.40 -17.40
CA ILE A 28 -19.54 16.30 -16.28
C ILE A 28 -18.27 16.82 -15.61
N SER A 29 -17.28 15.97 -15.40
CA SER A 29 -15.98 16.38 -14.83
C SER A 29 -15.28 17.44 -15.69
N TYR A 30 -15.39 17.34 -17.01
CA TYR A 30 -14.90 18.35 -17.95
C TYR A 30 -15.70 19.64 -17.85
N LEU A 31 -17.04 19.59 -17.94
CA LEU A 31 -17.89 20.77 -17.92
C LEU A 31 -17.80 21.59 -16.62
N ILE A 32 -17.57 20.92 -15.47
CA ILE A 32 -17.37 21.60 -14.19
C ILE A 32 -15.91 21.96 -13.90
N GLY A 33 -15.00 21.69 -14.85
CA GLY A 33 -13.59 22.09 -14.77
C GLY A 33 -12.72 21.21 -13.84
N ILE A 34 -13.15 19.99 -13.52
CA ILE A 34 -12.32 19.02 -12.81
C ILE A 34 -11.25 18.45 -13.75
N THR A 35 -11.61 18.15 -14.99
CA THR A 35 -10.68 17.77 -16.05
C THR A 35 -10.64 18.85 -17.14
N LYS A 36 -9.55 18.89 -17.91
CA LYS A 36 -9.33 19.81 -19.04
C LYS A 36 -9.33 19.07 -20.39
N ILE A 37 -9.68 17.79 -20.37
CA ILE A 37 -9.74 16.91 -21.53
C ILE A 37 -11.21 16.76 -21.91
N ASP A 38 -11.58 17.14 -23.13
CA ASP A 38 -12.91 16.92 -23.66
C ASP A 38 -13.08 15.44 -24.05
N PRO A 39 -13.92 14.67 -23.33
CA PRO A 39 -14.08 13.24 -23.61
C PRO A 39 -14.75 12.98 -24.97
N ILE A 40 -15.47 13.94 -25.52
CA ILE A 40 -16.13 13.81 -26.84
C ILE A 40 -15.08 13.98 -27.94
N GLU A 41 -14.22 15.00 -27.83
CA GLU A 41 -13.15 15.26 -28.81
C GLU A 41 -12.20 14.07 -28.94
N TYR A 42 -11.90 13.39 -27.80
CA TYR A 42 -10.95 12.26 -27.78
C TYR A 42 -11.62 10.89 -27.77
N ASP A 43 -12.94 10.82 -28.02
CA ASP A 43 -13.73 9.57 -28.04
C ASP A 43 -13.47 8.68 -26.82
N LEU A 44 -13.50 9.28 -25.62
CA LEU A 44 -13.25 8.56 -24.38
C LEU A 44 -14.50 7.89 -23.86
N LEU A 45 -14.37 6.64 -23.42
CA LEU A 45 -15.48 5.82 -22.95
C LEU A 45 -15.86 6.19 -21.50
N PHE A 46 -17.12 6.59 -21.30
CA PHE A 46 -17.68 6.91 -19.97
C PHE A 46 -17.74 5.66 -19.06
N GLU A 47 -17.92 4.50 -19.62
CA GLU A 47 -18.00 3.22 -18.90
C GLU A 47 -16.71 2.87 -18.15
N ARG A 48 -15.57 3.47 -18.52
CA ARG A 48 -14.31 3.36 -17.76
C ARG A 48 -14.35 4.17 -16.47
N PHE A 49 -15.11 5.25 -16.44
CA PHE A 49 -15.28 6.08 -15.23
C PHE A 49 -16.38 5.51 -14.34
N TYR A 50 -17.54 5.18 -14.90
CA TYR A 50 -18.64 4.63 -14.16
C TYR A 50 -19.31 3.50 -14.92
N ASN A 51 -19.39 2.34 -14.28
CA ASN A 51 -20.08 1.16 -14.84
C ASN A 51 -21.11 0.67 -13.84
N ALA A 52 -22.39 0.71 -14.23
CA ALA A 52 -23.49 0.26 -13.39
C ALA A 52 -23.38 -1.23 -13.01
N GLY A 53 -22.71 -2.05 -13.85
CA GLY A 53 -22.48 -3.47 -13.58
C GLY A 53 -21.59 -3.75 -12.37
N ARG A 54 -20.83 -2.75 -11.89
CA ARG A 54 -20.04 -2.86 -10.66
C ARG A 54 -20.84 -2.62 -9.39
N ASN A 55 -22.08 -2.12 -9.52
CA ASN A 55 -22.99 -1.80 -8.42
C ASN A 55 -24.00 -2.92 -8.22
N THR A 56 -23.54 -4.14 -7.97
CA THR A 56 -24.37 -5.32 -7.73
C THR A 56 -24.37 -5.70 -6.25
N GLY A 57 -25.49 -6.24 -5.76
CA GLY A 57 -25.56 -6.80 -4.40
C GLY A 57 -25.52 -5.80 -3.24
N GLY A 58 -25.92 -4.53 -3.47
CA GLY A 58 -25.96 -3.50 -2.41
C GLY A 58 -24.62 -2.78 -2.19
N HIS A 59 -23.56 -3.13 -2.91
CA HIS A 59 -22.32 -2.39 -2.92
C HIS A 59 -22.35 -1.28 -3.97
N VAL A 60 -22.17 -0.03 -3.52
CA VAL A 60 -22.01 1.14 -4.40
C VAL A 60 -20.51 1.40 -4.58
N SER A 61 -20.00 1.11 -5.77
CA SER A 61 -18.63 1.47 -6.16
C SER A 61 -18.65 2.90 -6.71
N LEU A 62 -18.15 3.84 -5.93
CA LEU A 62 -17.97 5.22 -6.39
C LEU A 62 -16.74 5.31 -7.29
N PRO A 63 -16.77 6.14 -8.34
CA PRO A 63 -15.60 6.34 -9.20
C PRO A 63 -14.52 7.15 -8.47
N ASP A 64 -13.26 6.82 -8.77
CA ASP A 64 -12.11 7.56 -8.29
C ASP A 64 -11.82 8.76 -9.20
N ILE A 65 -11.51 9.90 -8.59
CA ILE A 65 -11.08 11.11 -9.30
C ILE A 65 -9.68 11.47 -8.78
N ASP A 66 -8.69 11.22 -9.59
CA ASP A 66 -7.31 11.62 -9.32
C ASP A 66 -7.05 13.03 -9.83
N ILE A 67 -6.43 13.86 -9.02
CA ILE A 67 -5.99 15.21 -9.39
C ILE A 67 -4.49 15.36 -9.17
N ASP A 68 -3.83 16.00 -10.13
CA ASP A 68 -2.42 16.35 -10.03
C ASP A 68 -2.26 17.80 -9.62
N VAL A 69 -1.47 18.03 -8.57
CA VAL A 69 -1.16 19.35 -8.04
C VAL A 69 0.34 19.47 -7.77
N PRO A 70 0.91 20.68 -7.73
CA PRO A 70 2.33 20.86 -7.46
C PRO A 70 2.72 20.28 -6.09
N GLY A 71 3.64 19.34 -6.05
CA GLY A 71 4.03 18.64 -4.82
C GLY A 71 4.54 19.58 -3.72
N LYS A 72 5.24 20.67 -4.11
CA LYS A 72 5.73 21.69 -3.17
C LYS A 72 4.61 22.52 -2.53
N LYS A 73 3.39 22.47 -3.09
CA LYS A 73 2.21 23.23 -2.63
C LYS A 73 1.20 22.39 -1.86
N ARG A 74 1.52 21.12 -1.63
CA ARG A 74 0.62 20.17 -0.93
C ARG A 74 0.18 20.69 0.44
N ASP A 75 1.11 21.16 1.25
CA ASP A 75 0.80 21.60 2.61
C ASP A 75 -0.12 22.84 2.59
N GLU A 76 0.08 23.77 1.65
CA GLU A 76 -0.77 24.92 1.45
C GLU A 76 -2.20 24.52 1.03
N ILE A 77 -2.34 23.49 0.20
CA ILE A 77 -3.64 22.92 -0.19
C ILE A 77 -4.33 22.25 1.01
N ILE A 78 -3.59 21.50 1.83
CA ILE A 78 -4.14 20.87 3.04
C ILE A 78 -4.60 21.95 4.04
N ASP A 79 -3.83 23.00 4.21
CA ASP A 79 -4.20 24.11 5.09
C ASP A 79 -5.44 24.85 4.56
N TYR A 80 -5.55 25.05 3.25
CA TYR A 80 -6.77 25.57 2.64
C TYR A 80 -7.98 24.68 2.96
N LEU A 81 -7.86 23.35 2.81
CA LEU A 81 -8.94 22.42 3.12
C LEU A 81 -9.35 22.50 4.60
N LYS A 82 -8.37 22.53 5.52
CA LYS A 82 -8.63 22.68 6.96
C LYS A 82 -9.33 23.98 7.31
N ASN A 83 -8.93 25.07 6.67
CA ASN A 83 -9.55 26.37 6.90
C ASN A 83 -10.98 26.44 6.35
N LYS A 84 -11.25 25.75 5.23
CA LYS A 84 -12.55 25.77 4.57
C LYS A 84 -13.54 24.79 5.18
N TYR A 85 -13.12 23.56 5.46
CA TYR A 85 -14.00 22.47 5.92
C TYR A 85 -13.92 22.23 7.43
N GLY A 86 -13.03 22.94 8.13
CA GLY A 86 -12.80 22.80 9.57
C GLY A 86 -11.60 21.92 9.89
N LYS A 87 -10.82 22.34 10.88
CA LYS A 87 -9.60 21.61 11.28
C LYS A 87 -9.90 20.21 11.82
N ASP A 88 -11.02 20.04 12.48
CA ASP A 88 -11.45 18.78 13.05
C ASP A 88 -12.06 17.82 12.01
N ASN A 89 -12.45 18.35 10.85
CA ASN A 89 -13.06 17.60 9.76
C ASN A 89 -12.06 17.18 8.68
N VAL A 90 -10.82 17.65 8.72
CA VAL A 90 -9.81 17.37 7.71
C VAL A 90 -8.59 16.71 8.35
N SER A 91 -8.34 15.46 8.00
CA SER A 91 -7.21 14.68 8.50
C SER A 91 -6.40 14.05 7.37
N GLN A 92 -5.09 14.02 7.53
CA GLN A 92 -4.23 13.24 6.63
C GLN A 92 -4.30 11.76 7.02
N MET A 93 -4.36 10.90 6.01
CA MET A 93 -4.30 9.45 6.23
C MET A 93 -2.94 9.05 6.77
N LEU A 94 -2.96 8.16 7.74
CA LEU A 94 -1.76 7.51 8.26
C LEU A 94 -1.51 6.20 7.49
N THR A 95 -0.25 5.89 7.31
CA THR A 95 0.20 4.60 6.79
C THR A 95 1.00 3.87 7.85
N PHE A 96 0.76 2.58 7.96
CA PHE A 96 1.51 1.72 8.86
C PHE A 96 2.30 0.71 8.04
N GLY A 97 3.64 0.78 8.13
CA GLY A 97 4.50 -0.25 7.57
C GLY A 97 4.54 -1.44 8.51
N ARG A 98 4.26 -2.63 8.00
CA ARG A 98 4.37 -3.88 8.75
C ARG A 98 5.67 -4.59 8.41
N LEU A 99 6.21 -5.32 9.37
CA LEU A 99 7.27 -6.29 9.14
C LEU A 99 6.66 -7.51 8.45
N GLN A 100 7.04 -7.73 7.19
CA GLN A 100 6.73 -8.96 6.47
C GLN A 100 7.91 -9.92 6.59
N GLY A 101 7.73 -11.21 6.30
CA GLY A 101 8.70 -12.27 6.54
C GLY A 101 10.14 -11.89 6.22
N ARG A 102 10.42 -11.46 4.97
CA ARG A 102 11.77 -11.05 4.55
C ARG A 102 12.33 -9.90 5.40
N SER A 103 11.52 -8.91 5.72
CA SER A 103 11.96 -7.75 6.50
C SER A 103 12.08 -8.06 7.98
N ALA A 104 11.25 -8.94 8.52
CA ALA A 104 11.33 -9.41 9.89
C ALA A 104 12.63 -10.20 10.11
N LEU A 105 12.93 -11.13 9.23
CA LEU A 105 14.16 -11.94 9.31
C LEU A 105 15.42 -11.06 9.20
N LYS A 106 15.45 -10.12 8.25
CA LYS A 106 16.57 -9.17 8.14
C LYS A 106 16.78 -8.35 9.41
N GLU A 107 15.69 -7.88 10.01
CA GLU A 107 15.77 -7.06 11.23
C GLU A 107 16.34 -7.86 12.39
N VAL A 108 15.87 -9.09 12.59
CA VAL A 108 16.36 -9.99 13.65
C VAL A 108 17.83 -10.32 13.45
N LEU A 109 18.22 -10.77 12.25
CA LEU A 109 19.61 -11.10 11.95
C LEU A 109 20.56 -9.90 12.13
N ARG A 110 20.10 -8.71 11.74
CA ARG A 110 20.88 -7.46 11.89
C ARG A 110 21.05 -7.05 13.34
N ILE A 111 19.99 -7.10 14.14
CA ILE A 111 20.02 -6.68 15.56
C ILE A 111 20.87 -7.63 16.38
N ASN A 112 20.81 -8.92 16.10
CA ASN A 112 21.59 -9.93 16.80
C ASN A 112 23.03 -10.08 16.26
N GLU A 113 23.41 -9.30 15.22
CA GLU A 113 24.72 -9.42 14.55
C GLU A 113 25.02 -10.88 14.15
N ALA A 114 23.99 -11.63 13.79
CA ALA A 114 24.06 -13.07 13.60
C ALA A 114 24.90 -13.47 12.39
N CYS A 115 25.01 -12.63 11.39
CA CYS A 115 25.75 -12.88 10.15
C CYS A 115 26.16 -11.60 9.45
N SER A 116 27.02 -11.73 8.43
CA SER A 116 27.41 -10.59 7.58
C SER A 116 26.23 -10.04 6.78
N PHE A 117 26.33 -8.78 6.35
CA PHE A 117 25.31 -8.16 5.49
C PHE A 117 25.08 -8.92 4.17
N GLY A 118 26.15 -9.49 3.59
CA GLY A 118 26.07 -10.32 2.39
C GLY A 118 25.23 -11.58 2.62
N GLU A 119 25.54 -12.29 3.68
CA GLU A 119 24.87 -13.52 4.08
C GLU A 119 23.41 -13.28 4.47
N MET A 120 23.13 -12.25 5.26
CA MET A 120 21.77 -11.82 5.58
C MET A 120 20.92 -11.60 4.31
N ASN A 121 21.51 -11.02 3.26
CA ASN A 121 20.81 -10.82 1.99
C ASN A 121 20.59 -12.14 1.24
N VAL A 122 21.50 -13.09 1.33
CA VAL A 122 21.33 -14.43 0.74
C VAL A 122 20.17 -15.15 1.44
N ILE A 123 20.25 -15.29 2.77
CA ILE A 123 19.22 -15.96 3.57
C ILE A 123 17.83 -15.33 3.32
N SER A 124 17.74 -14.01 3.40
CA SER A 124 16.47 -13.33 3.26
C SER A 124 15.86 -13.39 1.87
N LYS A 125 16.64 -13.60 0.81
CA LYS A 125 16.11 -13.77 -0.56
C LYS A 125 15.34 -15.08 -0.73
N CYS A 126 15.65 -16.08 0.06
CA CYS A 126 14.92 -17.35 0.05
C CYS A 126 13.49 -17.22 0.61
N ILE A 127 13.20 -16.12 1.32
CA ILE A 127 11.85 -15.83 1.81
C ILE A 127 11.05 -15.13 0.68
N PRO A 128 9.90 -15.67 0.23
CA PRO A 128 9.09 -15.07 -0.83
C PRO A 128 8.46 -13.74 -0.39
N ASN A 129 7.91 -12.97 -1.34
CA ASN A 129 7.06 -11.84 -0.99
C ASN A 129 5.64 -12.35 -0.66
N GLU A 130 4.94 -11.67 0.24
CA GLU A 130 3.58 -12.01 0.63
C GLU A 130 2.61 -12.09 -0.56
N ALA A 131 2.73 -11.16 -1.52
CA ALA A 131 1.88 -11.14 -2.71
C ALA A 131 2.03 -12.38 -3.60
N ASP A 132 3.21 -13.01 -3.60
CA ASP A 132 3.50 -14.17 -4.45
C ASP A 132 2.93 -15.47 -3.86
N VAL A 133 2.62 -15.48 -2.55
CA VAL A 133 2.20 -16.68 -1.78
C VAL A 133 0.92 -16.47 -0.97
N SER A 134 0.17 -15.40 -1.26
CA SER A 134 -1.01 -15.01 -0.47
C SER A 134 -2.08 -16.11 -0.38
N ASP A 135 -2.37 -16.79 -1.49
CA ASP A 135 -3.38 -17.85 -1.55
C ASP A 135 -2.94 -19.08 -0.75
N GLN A 136 -1.65 -19.42 -0.82
CA GLN A 136 -1.08 -20.53 -0.06
C GLN A 136 -1.05 -20.23 1.44
N LEU A 137 -0.75 -18.98 1.82
CA LEU A 137 -0.78 -18.55 3.22
C LEU A 137 -2.21 -18.60 3.80
N GLN A 138 -3.23 -18.27 3.00
CA GLN A 138 -4.62 -18.39 3.43
C GLN A 138 -5.07 -19.84 3.65
N ALA A 139 -4.44 -20.78 2.95
CA ALA A 139 -4.72 -22.22 3.10
C ALA A 139 -4.01 -22.85 4.31
N MET A 140 -3.05 -22.17 4.93
CA MET A 140 -2.38 -22.63 6.15
C MET A 140 -3.26 -22.42 7.37
N ASP A 141 -3.07 -23.27 8.39
CA ASP A 141 -3.67 -23.10 9.70
C ASP A 141 -3.28 -21.73 10.29
N GLU A 142 -4.19 -21.09 11.01
CA GLU A 142 -4.01 -19.73 11.50
C GLU A 142 -2.78 -19.60 12.43
N GLU A 143 -2.51 -20.63 13.23
CA GLU A 143 -1.37 -20.68 14.15
C GLU A 143 -0.01 -20.80 13.44
N ASP A 144 0.01 -21.44 12.26
CA ASP A 144 1.23 -21.64 11.46
C ASP A 144 1.38 -20.63 10.31
N ARG A 145 0.43 -19.71 10.15
CA ARG A 145 0.40 -18.76 9.05
C ARG A 145 1.53 -17.74 9.15
N SER A 146 2.66 -18.09 8.53
CA SER A 146 3.86 -17.28 8.46
C SER A 146 4.53 -17.44 7.10
N ILE A 147 4.97 -16.35 6.49
CA ILE A 147 5.74 -16.37 5.24
C ILE A 147 7.07 -17.10 5.44
N ILE A 148 7.69 -16.93 6.61
CA ILE A 148 8.95 -17.59 6.97
C ILE A 148 8.73 -19.08 7.12
N ARG A 149 7.71 -19.54 7.85
CA ARG A 149 7.38 -20.97 7.95
C ARG A 149 7.06 -21.58 6.59
N PHE A 150 6.28 -20.87 5.78
CA PHE A 150 6.00 -21.29 4.41
C PHE A 150 7.29 -21.51 3.61
N ALA A 151 8.26 -20.57 3.70
CA ALA A 151 9.54 -20.71 3.02
C ALA A 151 10.35 -21.90 3.53
N LEU A 152 10.41 -22.14 4.84
CA LEU A 152 11.12 -23.27 5.43
C LEU A 152 10.54 -24.63 5.00
N ILE A 153 9.23 -24.69 4.77
CA ILE A 153 8.57 -25.92 4.30
C ILE A 153 8.77 -26.15 2.80
N ASN A 154 8.68 -25.05 1.99
CA ASN A 154 8.65 -25.18 0.53
C ASN A 154 10.00 -24.91 -0.16
N ASN A 155 10.89 -24.12 0.46
CA ASN A 155 12.26 -23.82 -0.03
C ASN A 155 13.31 -24.42 0.91
N SER A 156 13.06 -25.59 1.43
CA SER A 156 13.85 -26.21 2.49
C SER A 156 15.31 -26.48 2.11
N GLU A 157 15.62 -26.73 0.84
CA GLU A 157 17.00 -27.00 0.40
C GLU A 157 17.91 -25.77 0.56
N GLU A 158 17.45 -24.59 0.19
CA GLU A 158 18.24 -23.36 0.26
C GLU A 158 18.42 -22.83 1.69
N LEU A 159 17.47 -23.13 2.57
CA LEU A 159 17.47 -22.67 3.97
C LEU A 159 18.02 -23.70 4.95
N ARG A 160 18.20 -24.94 4.52
CA ARG A 160 18.52 -26.07 5.39
C ARG A 160 19.81 -25.92 6.18
N ASP A 161 20.79 -25.24 5.61
CA ASP A 161 22.07 -24.97 6.28
C ASP A 161 21.93 -23.94 7.41
N TYR A 162 20.81 -23.21 7.45
CA TYR A 162 20.54 -22.18 8.46
C TYR A 162 19.45 -22.61 9.43
N CYS A 163 18.31 -23.02 8.90
CA CYS A 163 17.14 -23.41 9.68
C CYS A 163 16.24 -24.35 8.87
N PHE A 164 15.64 -25.34 9.52
CA PHE A 164 14.67 -26.25 8.93
C PHE A 164 13.59 -26.62 9.95
N VAL A 165 12.48 -27.17 9.46
CA VAL A 165 11.40 -27.71 10.29
C VAL A 165 11.61 -29.21 10.45
N ASN A 166 11.69 -29.70 11.69
CA ASN A 166 11.81 -31.10 11.98
C ASN A 166 10.46 -31.85 11.86
N ASP A 167 10.49 -33.18 11.98
CA ASP A 167 9.28 -34.03 11.88
C ASP A 167 8.21 -33.75 12.96
N ALA A 168 8.59 -33.10 14.05
CA ALA A 168 7.69 -32.66 15.13
C ALA A 168 7.14 -31.24 14.94
N GLY A 169 7.54 -30.55 13.85
CA GLY A 169 7.09 -29.18 13.54
C GLY A 169 7.90 -28.07 14.22
N TYR A 170 8.97 -28.38 14.93
CA TYR A 170 9.85 -27.39 15.56
C TYR A 170 10.97 -26.95 14.60
N LEU A 171 11.45 -25.73 14.82
CA LEU A 171 12.60 -25.20 14.10
C LEU A 171 13.91 -25.75 14.69
N GLU A 172 14.81 -26.19 13.83
CA GLU A 172 16.14 -26.63 14.17
C GLU A 172 17.17 -26.01 13.22
N GLY A 173 18.43 -25.95 13.67
CA GLY A 173 19.58 -25.39 12.95
C GLY A 173 20.22 -24.23 13.71
N ASP A 174 21.37 -23.78 13.23
CA ASP A 174 22.17 -22.74 13.90
C ASP A 174 21.46 -21.39 14.03
N TYR A 175 20.46 -21.13 13.18
CA TYR A 175 19.69 -19.90 13.15
C TYR A 175 18.24 -20.08 13.63
N ALA A 176 17.86 -21.23 14.19
CA ALA A 176 16.48 -21.55 14.58
C ALA A 176 15.88 -20.45 15.48
N ASP A 177 16.60 -20.03 16.52
CA ASP A 177 16.14 -18.99 17.46
C ASP A 177 15.86 -17.64 16.76
N TYR A 178 16.66 -17.29 15.76
CA TYR A 178 16.45 -16.05 14.99
C TYR A 178 15.25 -16.16 14.05
N PHE A 179 15.03 -17.33 13.47
CA PHE A 179 13.85 -17.58 12.65
C PHE A 179 12.57 -17.56 13.49
N GLU A 180 12.55 -18.13 14.69
CA GLU A 180 11.41 -18.05 15.62
C GLU A 180 11.12 -16.61 16.03
N GLN A 181 12.15 -15.85 16.39
CA GLN A 181 11.98 -14.42 16.68
C GLN A 181 11.41 -13.67 15.48
N ALA A 182 11.88 -13.95 14.27
CA ALA A 182 11.39 -13.31 13.06
C ALA A 182 9.93 -13.67 12.76
N ILE A 183 9.52 -14.92 12.95
CA ILE A 183 8.13 -15.38 12.81
C ILE A 183 7.23 -14.63 13.80
N SER A 184 7.67 -14.50 15.06
CA SER A 184 6.89 -13.76 16.07
C SER A 184 6.73 -12.27 15.78
N LEU A 185 7.63 -11.70 14.96
CA LEU A 185 7.58 -10.29 14.54
C LEU A 185 6.80 -10.07 13.24
N GLU A 186 6.49 -11.12 12.47
CA GLU A 186 5.70 -10.98 11.25
C GLU A 186 4.34 -10.31 11.52
N GLY A 187 3.95 -9.42 10.63
CA GLY A 187 2.70 -8.69 10.75
C GLY A 187 2.68 -7.54 11.76
N THR A 188 3.71 -7.41 12.62
CA THR A 188 3.79 -6.31 13.58
C THR A 188 4.07 -4.98 12.89
N PHE A 189 3.58 -3.87 13.49
CA PHE A 189 3.83 -2.53 12.96
C PHE A 189 5.26 -2.09 13.28
N LYS A 190 6.00 -1.71 12.22
CA LYS A 190 7.37 -1.19 12.33
C LYS A 190 7.42 0.33 12.26
N THR A 191 6.66 0.91 11.34
CA THR A 191 6.73 2.35 11.05
C THR A 191 5.34 2.93 10.92
N GLN A 192 5.22 4.19 11.34
CA GLN A 192 4.05 5.02 11.09
C GLN A 192 4.49 6.20 10.22
N GLY A 193 3.75 6.44 9.15
CA GLY A 193 3.99 7.56 8.25
C GLY A 193 2.70 8.27 7.88
N LYS A 194 2.84 9.42 7.23
CA LYS A 194 1.70 10.10 6.60
C LYS A 194 1.61 9.65 5.16
N HIS A 195 0.40 9.32 4.72
CA HIS A 195 0.16 9.01 3.31
C HIS A 195 0.49 10.22 2.43
N ALA A 196 1.18 9.98 1.33
CA ALA A 196 1.66 11.05 0.46
C ALA A 196 0.55 11.94 -0.13
N ALA A 197 -0.63 11.38 -0.39
CA ALA A 197 -1.72 12.05 -1.11
C ALA A 197 -3.09 11.94 -0.41
N GLY A 198 -3.26 11.03 0.55
CA GLY A 198 -4.56 10.76 1.16
C GLY A 198 -4.94 11.80 2.21
N VAL A 199 -6.06 12.48 1.97
CA VAL A 199 -6.70 13.39 2.94
C VAL A 199 -8.15 12.97 3.07
N VAL A 200 -8.61 12.79 4.29
CA VAL A 200 -10.01 12.50 4.63
C VAL A 200 -10.69 13.80 5.01
N ILE A 201 -11.85 14.04 4.43
CA ILE A 201 -12.72 15.17 4.75
C ILE A 201 -14.04 14.58 5.24
N SER A 202 -14.37 14.82 6.51
CA SER A 202 -15.66 14.49 7.11
C SER A 202 -16.56 15.73 7.03
N LEU A 203 -17.79 15.54 6.55
CA LEU A 203 -18.80 16.58 6.45
C LEU A 203 -19.88 16.35 7.51
#